data_048bdb40e6f3deaae7b1d0d07c5ea38d
#
_entry.id   048bdb40e6f3deaae7b1d0d07c5ea38d
#
_cell.length_a   1.000
_cell.length_b   1.000
_cell.length_c   1.000
_cell.angle_alpha   90.00
_cell.angle_beta   90.00
_cell.angle_gamma   90.00
#
_symmetry.space_group_name_H-M   'P 1'
#
loop_
_entity.id
_entity.type
_entity.pdbx_description
1 polymer ?
#
loop_
_entity_poly.entity_id
_entity_poly.type
_entity_poly.pdbx_seq_one_letter_code
_entity_poly.pdbx_strand_id
1 'polypeptide(L)'
;MGTEEGHVHKCSKAYNSQYLETYVGHNMAVYSVQWNPFHQKAFLSASADWSVKLWEHNTARPLMSFDLNNAVGDVAWSPLNSTSFAAVTSDGKVHVYDLEINKHEPICEQKIVRKAKLTKVAFNPEYPVLLVGDDRGCVTCLKLSPNLRKGSAEPERMETLVDTALKGEQA
;
A
#
# COMPACT_ATOMS: atom_id res chain seq x y z
N MET A 1 -10.66 8.79 -0.73
CA MET A 1 -11.76 7.78 -0.84
C MET A 1 -11.55 6.96 -2.09
N GLY A 2 -11.61 5.61 -1.97
CA GLY A 2 -11.65 4.72 -3.13
C GLY A 2 -13.09 4.46 -3.56
N THR A 3 -13.32 4.17 -4.85
CA THR A 3 -14.62 3.84 -5.42
C THR A 3 -14.65 2.45 -6.04
N GLU A 4 -15.83 1.93 -6.30
CA GLU A 4 -16.02 0.64 -7.00
C GLU A 4 -15.60 0.71 -8.47
N GLU A 5 -15.59 1.91 -9.05
CA GLU A 5 -15.20 2.16 -10.45
C GLU A 5 -13.67 2.26 -10.66
N GLY A 6 -12.87 2.18 -9.58
CA GLY A 6 -11.41 2.27 -9.66
C GLY A 6 -10.83 3.67 -9.50
N HIS A 7 -11.63 4.65 -9.14
CA HIS A 7 -11.15 6.00 -8.88
C HIS A 7 -10.78 6.19 -7.41
N VAL A 8 -9.80 7.06 -7.17
CA VAL A 8 -9.51 7.59 -5.83
C VAL A 8 -9.79 9.08 -5.84
N HIS A 9 -10.62 9.55 -4.92
CA HIS A 9 -10.98 10.97 -4.79
C HIS A 9 -10.36 11.59 -3.55
N LYS A 10 -9.75 12.75 -3.73
CA LYS A 10 -9.30 13.63 -2.66
C LYS A 10 -10.45 14.56 -2.28
N CYS A 11 -10.86 14.50 -1.02
CA CYS A 11 -11.98 15.27 -0.49
C CYS A 11 -11.49 16.31 0.51
N SER A 12 -12.17 17.46 0.55
CA SER A 12 -11.98 18.45 1.61
C SER A 12 -12.79 18.07 2.85
N LYS A 13 -12.27 18.35 4.05
CA LYS A 13 -13.05 18.28 5.29
C LYS A 13 -14.04 19.43 5.45
N ALA A 14 -13.77 20.56 4.81
CA ALA A 14 -14.58 21.76 4.93
C ALA A 14 -15.64 21.92 3.83
N TYR A 15 -15.36 21.37 2.65
CA TYR A 15 -16.24 21.49 1.47
C TYR A 15 -16.60 20.11 0.97
N ASN A 16 -17.89 19.80 0.88
CA ASN A 16 -18.40 18.49 0.50
C ASN A 16 -19.11 18.46 -0.87
N SER A 17 -19.19 19.61 -1.56
CA SER A 17 -19.91 19.72 -2.83
C SER A 17 -19.11 19.23 -4.04
N GLN A 18 -17.78 19.19 -3.94
CA GLN A 18 -16.90 18.77 -5.04
C GLN A 18 -15.66 18.04 -4.51
N TYR A 19 -15.14 17.12 -5.32
CA TYR A 19 -13.82 16.53 -5.07
C TYR A 19 -12.73 17.56 -5.39
N LEU A 20 -11.68 17.58 -4.57
CA LEU A 20 -10.50 18.43 -4.82
C LEU A 20 -9.69 17.88 -6.01
N GLU A 21 -9.58 16.56 -6.11
CA GLU A 21 -8.85 15.88 -7.16
C GLU A 21 -9.35 14.46 -7.35
N THR A 22 -9.21 13.94 -8.58
CA THR A 22 -9.56 12.56 -8.93
C THR A 22 -8.35 11.89 -9.54
N TYR A 23 -7.94 10.77 -8.95
CA TYR A 23 -6.84 9.93 -9.41
C TYR A 23 -7.43 8.74 -10.16
N VAL A 24 -7.07 8.63 -11.44
CA VAL A 24 -7.55 7.57 -12.33
C VAL A 24 -6.38 6.64 -12.65
N GLY A 25 -6.54 5.35 -12.40
CA GLY A 25 -5.46 4.41 -12.69
C GLY A 25 -5.77 2.96 -12.35
N HIS A 26 -6.75 2.69 -11.49
CA HIS A 26 -7.27 1.35 -11.29
C HIS A 26 -8.43 1.06 -12.25
N ASN A 27 -8.60 -0.22 -12.62
CA ASN A 27 -9.63 -0.69 -13.53
C ASN A 27 -10.78 -1.41 -12.82
N MET A 28 -10.69 -1.59 -11.51
CA MET A 28 -11.66 -2.26 -10.66
C MET A 28 -11.72 -1.58 -9.28
N ALA A 29 -12.64 -2.05 -8.44
CA ALA A 29 -12.89 -1.50 -7.11
C ALA A 29 -11.61 -1.28 -6.27
N VAL A 30 -11.49 -0.10 -5.69
CA VAL A 30 -10.42 0.26 -4.75
C VAL A 30 -10.86 -0.07 -3.34
N TYR A 31 -10.22 -1.07 -2.73
CA TYR A 31 -10.58 -1.57 -1.40
C TYR A 31 -9.92 -0.82 -0.25
N SER A 32 -8.73 -0.29 -0.47
CA SER A 32 -7.98 0.43 0.57
C SER A 32 -7.22 1.60 0.00
N VAL A 33 -7.17 2.69 0.77
CA VAL A 33 -6.34 3.87 0.50
C VAL A 33 -5.68 4.29 1.81
N GLN A 34 -4.35 4.38 1.82
CA GLN A 34 -3.57 4.63 3.03
C GLN A 34 -2.51 5.71 2.78
N TRP A 35 -2.57 6.80 3.56
CA TRP A 35 -1.50 7.81 3.56
C TRP A 35 -0.24 7.24 4.20
N ASN A 36 0.93 7.65 3.65
CA ASN A 36 2.20 7.35 4.28
C ASN A 36 2.31 8.08 5.63
N PRO A 37 2.64 7.40 6.73
CA PRO A 37 2.71 8.03 8.05
C PRO A 37 3.87 9.02 8.20
N PHE A 38 4.91 8.91 7.36
CA PHE A 38 6.12 9.72 7.42
C PHE A 38 6.18 10.80 6.33
N HIS A 39 5.45 10.62 5.22
CA HIS A 39 5.46 11.53 4.09
C HIS A 39 4.04 11.98 3.73
N GLN A 40 3.72 13.25 3.99
CA GLN A 40 2.37 13.80 3.89
C GLN A 40 1.75 13.81 2.49
N LYS A 41 2.57 13.70 1.45
CA LYS A 41 2.12 13.79 0.05
C LYS A 41 1.92 12.45 -0.62
N ALA A 42 2.45 11.37 -0.04
CA ALA A 42 2.40 10.04 -0.64
C ALA A 42 1.30 9.18 -0.03
N PHE A 43 0.62 8.41 -0.88
CA PHE A 43 -0.36 7.43 -0.44
C PHE A 43 -0.36 6.18 -1.33
N LEU A 44 -0.84 5.07 -0.78
CA LEU A 44 -1.07 3.82 -1.50
C LEU A 44 -2.56 3.61 -1.73
N SER A 45 -2.89 2.93 -2.82
CA SER A 45 -4.20 2.35 -3.06
C SER A 45 -4.07 0.87 -3.42
N ALA A 46 -5.03 0.06 -2.97
CA ALA A 46 -5.11 -1.36 -3.26
C ALA A 46 -6.45 -1.68 -3.93
N SER A 47 -6.43 -2.49 -4.98
CA SER A 47 -7.59 -2.74 -5.82
C SER A 47 -7.79 -4.21 -6.15
N ALA A 48 -9.03 -4.51 -6.53
CA ALA A 48 -9.42 -5.79 -7.10
C ALA A 48 -8.77 -6.07 -8.47
N ASP A 49 -8.17 -5.06 -9.12
CA ASP A 49 -7.43 -5.18 -10.38
C ASP A 49 -6.03 -5.80 -10.23
N TRP A 50 -5.74 -6.42 -9.08
CA TRP A 50 -4.51 -7.11 -8.71
C TRP A 50 -3.33 -6.20 -8.43
N SER A 51 -3.55 -4.90 -8.41
CA SER A 51 -2.46 -3.94 -8.24
C SER A 51 -2.55 -3.14 -6.93
N VAL A 52 -1.37 -2.77 -6.45
CA VAL A 52 -1.15 -1.68 -5.49
C VAL A 52 -0.49 -0.54 -6.26
N LYS A 53 -0.94 0.68 -6.05
CA LYS A 53 -0.36 1.86 -6.69
C LYS A 53 0.10 2.87 -5.65
N LEU A 54 1.28 3.42 -5.89
CA LEU A 54 1.84 4.54 -5.13
C LEU A 54 1.55 5.84 -5.87
N TRP A 55 1.08 6.83 -5.14
CA TRP A 55 0.67 8.13 -5.66
C TRP A 55 1.34 9.27 -4.89
N GLU A 56 1.49 10.39 -5.57
CA GLU A 56 1.75 11.70 -4.98
C GLU A 56 0.51 12.58 -5.14
N HIS A 57 0.14 13.32 -4.10
CA HIS A 57 -1.17 13.99 -4.00
C HIS A 57 -1.40 15.13 -5.01
N ASN A 58 -0.38 15.64 -5.67
CA ASN A 58 -0.49 16.65 -6.73
C ASN A 58 -0.40 16.07 -8.15
N THR A 59 -0.17 14.76 -8.27
CA THR A 59 0.01 14.09 -9.57
C THR A 59 -1.16 13.14 -9.81
N ALA A 60 -1.90 13.37 -10.90
CA ALA A 60 -3.08 12.57 -11.24
C ALA A 60 -2.75 11.14 -11.70
N ARG A 61 -1.47 10.82 -11.95
CA ARG A 61 -0.98 9.50 -12.36
C ARG A 61 -0.26 8.79 -11.22
N PRO A 62 -0.29 7.46 -11.17
CA PRO A 62 0.45 6.71 -10.17
C PRO A 62 1.96 6.82 -10.45
N LEU A 63 2.76 7.06 -9.39
CA LEU A 63 4.22 7.05 -9.45
C LEU A 63 4.79 5.67 -9.70
N MET A 64 4.17 4.65 -9.08
CA MET A 64 4.57 3.25 -9.21
C MET A 64 3.34 2.36 -9.18
N SER A 65 3.42 1.22 -9.88
CA SER A 65 2.39 0.19 -9.88
C SER A 65 3.03 -1.16 -9.60
N PHE A 66 2.46 -1.89 -8.64
CA PHE A 66 2.90 -3.22 -8.22
C PHE A 66 1.82 -4.22 -8.58
N ASP A 67 2.13 -5.20 -9.39
CA ASP A 67 1.22 -6.29 -9.75
C ASP A 67 1.46 -7.48 -8.80
N LEU A 68 0.42 -7.90 -8.10
CA LEU A 68 0.47 -8.98 -7.13
C LEU A 68 -0.14 -10.28 -7.68
N ASN A 69 -0.52 -10.32 -8.95
CA ASN A 69 -1.13 -11.47 -9.64
C ASN A 69 -2.43 -11.99 -9.01
N ASN A 70 -3.02 -11.24 -8.08
CA ASN A 70 -4.31 -11.57 -7.47
C ASN A 70 -4.94 -10.34 -6.83
N ALA A 71 -6.28 -10.37 -6.64
CA ALA A 71 -6.99 -9.23 -6.05
C ALA A 71 -6.42 -8.87 -4.67
N VAL A 72 -6.12 -7.59 -4.49
CA VAL A 72 -5.50 -7.06 -3.26
C VAL A 72 -6.60 -6.65 -2.30
N GLY A 73 -6.69 -7.32 -1.16
CA GLY A 73 -7.70 -7.06 -0.15
C GLY A 73 -7.45 -5.81 0.68
N ASP A 74 -6.18 -5.58 1.04
CA ASP A 74 -5.78 -4.42 1.85
C ASP A 74 -4.29 -4.13 1.73
N VAL A 75 -3.89 -2.93 2.11
CA VAL A 75 -2.51 -2.47 2.17
C VAL A 75 -2.28 -1.67 3.46
N ALA A 76 -1.12 -1.80 4.06
CA ALA A 76 -0.73 -1.01 5.24
C ALA A 76 0.73 -0.59 5.16
N TRP A 77 1.02 0.67 5.52
CA TRP A 77 2.38 1.15 5.69
C TRP A 77 2.99 0.61 6.99
N SER A 78 4.29 0.36 6.94
CA SER A 78 5.06 0.04 8.14
C SER A 78 5.18 1.27 9.04
N PRO A 79 4.96 1.16 10.35
CA PRO A 79 5.22 2.24 11.29
C PRO A 79 6.72 2.36 11.65
N LEU A 80 7.55 1.39 11.25
CA LEU A 80 8.96 1.31 11.61
C LEU A 80 9.90 1.77 10.48
N ASN A 81 9.38 1.85 9.25
CA ASN A 81 10.16 2.22 8.07
C ASN A 81 9.28 3.02 7.09
N SER A 82 9.77 4.17 6.64
CA SER A 82 9.03 5.09 5.76
C SER A 82 8.80 4.55 4.35
N THR A 83 9.61 3.60 3.90
CA THR A 83 9.60 3.04 2.54
C THR A 83 8.97 1.65 2.43
N SER A 84 8.60 1.04 3.58
CA SER A 84 8.06 -0.31 3.60
C SER A 84 6.55 -0.35 3.77
N PHE A 85 5.91 -1.28 3.07
CA PHE A 85 4.49 -1.58 3.23
C PHE A 85 4.21 -3.07 3.08
N ALA A 86 3.06 -3.51 3.58
CA ALA A 86 2.55 -4.85 3.39
C ALA A 86 1.23 -4.81 2.62
N ALA A 87 1.02 -5.78 1.75
CA ALA A 87 -0.22 -6.00 1.03
C ALA A 87 -0.67 -7.45 1.19
N VAL A 88 -1.98 -7.66 1.21
CA VAL A 88 -2.59 -8.99 1.33
C VAL A 88 -3.48 -9.28 0.15
N THR A 89 -3.41 -10.52 -0.35
CA THR A 89 -4.12 -10.94 -1.56
C THR A 89 -5.16 -12.03 -1.29
N SER A 90 -6.12 -12.13 -2.20
CA SER A 90 -7.24 -13.08 -2.07
C SER A 90 -6.86 -14.54 -2.27
N ASP A 91 -5.64 -14.84 -2.70
CA ASP A 91 -5.09 -16.21 -2.73
C ASP A 91 -4.42 -16.65 -1.40
N GLY A 92 -4.54 -15.82 -0.36
CA GLY A 92 -4.03 -16.12 0.99
C GLY A 92 -2.56 -15.80 1.20
N LYS A 93 -1.99 -14.88 0.42
CA LYS A 93 -0.59 -14.46 0.52
C LYS A 93 -0.45 -13.08 1.16
N VAL A 94 0.65 -12.91 1.88
CA VAL A 94 1.16 -11.62 2.35
C VAL A 94 2.40 -11.27 1.55
N HIS A 95 2.43 -10.06 1.05
CA HIS A 95 3.55 -9.47 0.33
C HIS A 95 4.10 -8.32 1.17
N VAL A 96 5.41 -8.30 1.41
CA VAL A 96 6.09 -7.19 2.06
C VAL A 96 7.03 -6.55 1.06
N TYR A 97 6.89 -5.25 0.89
CA TYR A 97 7.71 -4.43 0.01
C TYR A 97 8.59 -3.50 0.83
N ASP A 98 9.77 -3.24 0.33
CA ASP A 98 10.62 -2.13 0.74
C ASP A 98 11.15 -1.43 -0.52
N LEU A 99 10.68 -0.23 -0.76
CA LEU A 99 10.96 0.54 -1.97
C LEU A 99 12.41 1.01 -2.08
N GLU A 100 13.14 1.03 -0.97
CA GLU A 100 14.58 1.33 -0.94
C GLU A 100 15.41 0.14 -1.42
N ILE A 101 14.98 -1.09 -1.07
CA ILE A 101 15.69 -2.31 -1.43
C ILE A 101 15.33 -2.76 -2.86
N ASN A 102 14.03 -2.83 -3.15
CA ASN A 102 13.54 -3.20 -4.48
C ASN A 102 12.26 -2.43 -4.80
N LYS A 103 12.30 -1.68 -5.92
CA LYS A 103 11.18 -0.83 -6.37
C LYS A 103 10.09 -1.60 -7.12
N HIS A 104 10.31 -2.85 -7.49
CA HIS A 104 9.41 -3.59 -8.38
C HIS A 104 8.85 -4.88 -7.79
N GLU A 105 9.62 -5.54 -6.93
CA GLU A 105 9.28 -6.86 -6.41
C GLU A 105 9.20 -6.86 -4.87
N PRO A 106 8.34 -7.70 -4.28
CA PRO A 106 8.28 -7.84 -2.84
C PRO A 106 9.58 -8.44 -2.31
N ILE A 107 10.06 -7.92 -1.19
CA ILE A 107 11.21 -8.49 -0.46
C ILE A 107 10.84 -9.77 0.27
N CYS A 108 9.56 -10.01 0.51
CA CYS A 108 9.04 -11.23 1.10
C CYS A 108 7.62 -11.51 0.58
N GLU A 109 7.39 -12.74 0.15
CA GLU A 109 6.07 -13.26 -0.18
C GLU A 109 5.85 -14.53 0.62
N GLN A 110 4.75 -14.61 1.36
CA GLN A 110 4.42 -15.79 2.15
C GLN A 110 2.93 -16.12 2.06
N LYS A 111 2.63 -17.37 1.71
CA LYS A 111 1.26 -17.91 1.78
C LYS A 111 0.96 -18.34 3.21
N ILE A 112 -0.06 -17.73 3.81
CA ILE A 112 -0.44 -17.98 5.20
C ILE A 112 -1.67 -18.89 5.27
N VAL A 113 -2.61 -18.75 4.32
CA VAL A 113 -3.87 -19.49 4.31
C VAL A 113 -4.06 -20.16 2.95
N ARG A 114 -4.55 -21.42 2.95
CA ARG A 114 -4.66 -22.19 1.71
C ARG A 114 -6.02 -22.04 1.00
N LYS A 115 -7.09 -21.68 1.68
CA LYS A 115 -8.45 -21.66 1.11
C LYS A 115 -9.30 -20.51 1.66
N ALA A 116 -8.69 -19.38 2.01
CA ALA A 116 -9.38 -18.19 2.46
C ALA A 116 -8.77 -16.96 1.78
N LYS A 117 -9.58 -15.91 1.65
CA LYS A 117 -9.14 -14.63 1.11
C LYS A 117 -8.66 -13.75 2.27
N LEU A 118 -7.51 -13.14 2.12
CA LEU A 118 -7.07 -12.16 3.09
C LEU A 118 -7.76 -10.82 2.79
N THR A 119 -8.32 -10.21 3.83
CA THR A 119 -9.17 -9.01 3.70
C THR A 119 -8.64 -7.80 4.42
N LYS A 120 -7.82 -8.01 5.46
CA LYS A 120 -7.26 -6.92 6.27
C LYS A 120 -5.84 -7.20 6.70
N VAL A 121 -5.03 -6.13 6.76
CA VAL A 121 -3.66 -6.15 7.26
C VAL A 121 -3.41 -4.94 8.16
N ALA A 122 -2.72 -5.15 9.27
CA ALA A 122 -2.34 -4.08 10.18
C ALA A 122 -0.98 -4.37 10.82
N PHE A 123 -0.12 -3.37 10.85
CA PHE A 123 1.12 -3.42 11.63
C PHE A 123 0.86 -3.05 13.09
N ASN A 124 1.58 -3.68 13.99
CA ASN A 124 1.68 -3.17 15.35
C ASN A 124 2.57 -1.92 15.35
N PRO A 125 2.19 -0.81 16.02
CA PRO A 125 2.94 0.44 15.97
C PRO A 125 4.29 0.38 16.69
N GLU A 126 4.47 -0.51 17.67
CA GLU A 126 5.66 -0.59 18.51
C GLU A 126 6.50 -1.85 18.24
N TYR A 127 5.83 -2.94 17.95
CA TYR A 127 6.49 -4.23 17.77
C TYR A 127 6.49 -4.69 16.32
N PRO A 128 7.52 -5.43 15.88
CA PRO A 128 7.61 -5.93 14.51
C PRO A 128 6.67 -7.12 14.28
N VAL A 129 5.40 -6.84 14.39
CA VAL A 129 4.29 -7.81 14.28
C VAL A 129 3.29 -7.29 13.27
N LEU A 130 2.81 -8.19 12.43
CA LEU A 130 1.78 -7.97 11.44
C LEU A 130 0.56 -8.83 11.78
N LEU A 131 -0.60 -8.23 11.84
CA LEU A 131 -1.87 -8.93 11.97
C LEU A 131 -2.56 -9.01 10.60
N VAL A 132 -3.07 -10.16 10.28
CA VAL A 132 -3.76 -10.42 9.00
C VAL A 132 -5.09 -11.10 9.28
N GLY A 133 -6.18 -10.51 8.78
CA GLY A 133 -7.52 -11.04 8.86
C GLY A 133 -7.94 -11.72 7.56
N ASP A 134 -8.69 -12.81 7.67
CA ASP A 134 -9.27 -13.52 6.54
C ASP A 134 -10.80 -13.42 6.49
N ASP A 135 -11.39 -13.84 5.37
CA ASP A 135 -12.85 -13.86 5.13
C ASP A 135 -13.63 -14.90 5.95
N ARG A 136 -12.93 -15.75 6.72
CA ARG A 136 -13.51 -16.73 7.63
C ARG A 136 -13.56 -16.26 9.08
N GLY A 137 -13.07 -15.05 9.34
CA GLY A 137 -13.02 -14.47 10.67
C GLY A 137 -11.80 -14.89 11.49
N CYS A 138 -10.79 -15.52 10.87
CA CYS A 138 -9.53 -15.80 11.54
C CYS A 138 -8.59 -14.60 11.48
N VAL A 139 -7.85 -14.37 12.57
CA VAL A 139 -6.77 -13.39 12.63
C VAL A 139 -5.46 -14.10 12.88
N THR A 140 -4.53 -13.95 11.96
CA THR A 140 -3.19 -14.54 12.06
C THR A 140 -2.19 -13.46 12.45
N CYS A 141 -1.37 -13.76 13.47
CA CYS A 141 -0.30 -12.89 13.92
C CYS A 141 1.04 -13.39 13.34
N LEU A 142 1.73 -12.52 12.63
CA LEU A 142 3.02 -12.80 12.00
C LEU A 142 4.10 -11.93 12.62
N LYS A 143 5.20 -12.55 13.05
CA LYS A 143 6.39 -11.84 13.50
C LYS A 143 7.30 -11.59 12.29
N LEU A 144 7.66 -10.33 12.07
CA LEU A 144 8.59 -9.95 11.01
C LEU A 144 10.00 -10.44 11.33
N SER A 145 10.68 -11.02 10.34
CA SER A 145 12.07 -11.44 10.46
C SER A 145 12.99 -10.22 10.65
N PRO A 146 14.20 -10.39 11.20
CA PRO A 146 15.14 -9.28 11.38
C PRO A 146 15.47 -8.52 10.09
N ASN A 147 15.47 -9.19 8.95
CA ASN A 147 15.73 -8.55 7.65
C ASN A 147 14.61 -7.62 7.21
N LEU A 148 13.35 -7.88 7.60
CA LEU A 148 12.19 -7.07 7.30
C LEU A 148 12.01 -5.88 8.28
N ARG A 149 12.89 -5.75 9.27
CA ARG A 149 12.91 -4.68 10.26
C ARG A 149 14.02 -3.67 10.02
N LYS A 150 14.90 -3.94 9.05
CA LYS A 150 15.99 -3.05 8.66
C LYS A 150 15.38 -1.93 7.87
N GLY A 151 15.31 -0.78 8.47
CA GLY A 151 14.81 0.44 7.85
C GLY A 151 14.84 1.57 8.84
N SER A 152 14.66 2.76 8.34
CA SER A 152 14.63 3.97 9.13
C SER A 152 13.27 4.66 8.95
N ALA A 153 12.76 5.20 10.03
CA ALA A 153 11.57 6.04 10.05
C ALA A 153 11.85 7.45 9.48
N GLU A 154 12.97 7.65 8.78
CA GLU A 154 13.37 8.93 8.20
C GLU A 154 12.45 9.30 7.02
N PRO A 155 11.73 10.43 7.08
CA PRO A 155 10.83 10.86 6.01
C PRO A 155 11.59 11.22 4.73
N GLU A 156 12.86 11.66 4.85
CA GLU A 156 13.74 12.07 3.75
C GLU A 156 13.96 10.95 2.71
N ARG A 157 13.94 9.70 3.14
CA ARG A 157 14.08 8.55 2.25
C ARG A 157 12.89 8.41 1.32
N MET A 158 11.69 8.56 1.85
CA MET A 158 10.48 8.52 1.04
C MET A 158 10.37 9.74 0.12
N GLU A 159 10.79 10.92 0.57
CA GLU A 159 10.84 12.14 -0.25
C GLU A 159 11.79 11.96 -1.44
N THR A 160 12.99 11.41 -1.22
CA THR A 160 13.96 11.12 -2.29
C THR A 160 13.39 10.12 -3.32
N LEU A 161 12.64 9.11 -2.88
CA LEU A 161 11.99 8.14 -3.77
C LEU A 161 10.91 8.79 -4.63
N VAL A 162 10.06 9.60 -4.03
CA VAL A 162 8.99 10.34 -4.72
C VAL A 162 9.59 11.30 -5.74
N ASP A 163 10.59 12.08 -5.36
CA ASP A 163 11.28 13.03 -6.25
C ASP A 163 11.98 12.33 -7.42
N THR A 164 12.57 11.17 -7.17
CA THR A 164 13.22 10.37 -8.22
C THR A 164 12.19 9.79 -9.20
N ALA A 165 11.06 9.33 -8.69
CA ALA A 165 9.97 8.81 -9.52
C ALA A 165 9.36 9.91 -10.39
N LEU A 166 9.14 11.11 -9.84
CA LEU A 166 8.63 12.27 -10.58
C LEU A 166 9.59 12.74 -11.69
N LYS A 167 10.90 12.68 -11.46
CA LYS A 167 11.92 13.03 -12.47
C LYS A 167 12.04 11.99 -13.57
N GLY A 168 11.85 10.72 -13.27
CA GLY A 168 11.89 9.61 -14.23
C GLY A 168 10.72 9.63 -15.24
N GLU A 169 9.62 10.27 -14.91
CA GLU A 169 8.47 10.45 -15.81
C GLU A 169 8.62 11.63 -16.80
N GLN A 170 9.60 12.51 -16.58
CA GLN A 170 9.86 13.68 -17.44
C GLN A 170 10.90 13.41 -18.55
N ALA A 171 11.48 12.23 -18.59
CA ALA A 171 12.45 11.77 -19.58
C ALA A 171 11.83 10.75 -20.57
#